data_eb70a29044074329069e9cd824a95b08
#
_entry.id   eb70a29044074329069e9cd824a95b08
#
_cell.length_a   1.000
_cell.length_b   1.000
_cell.length_c   1.000
_cell.angle_alpha   90.00
_cell.angle_beta   90.00
_cell.angle_gamma   90.00
#
_symmetry.space_group_name_H-M   'P 1'
#
loop_
_entity.id
_entity.type
_entity.pdbx_description
1 polymer ?
#
loop_
_entity_poly.entity_id
_entity_poly.type
_entity_poly.pdbx_seq_one_letter_code
_entity_poly.pdbx_strand_id
1 'polypeptide(L)'
;VDSGLGQLCQIYWRPIFTFIYRRGYSAPDAQDLTQDFFLMVLEGNLLQCADPKRGRFRSLLLTSVKNFLIDAAAKRNRHKRGGGVQFVSWEKWMSDAPAQLSLPMAALESTPPEALYDAGWAAAIAEEALRRLRMECESKGRRRVYEVLHSHLTLERSDICYGDLSHALGVPEPSVKSLLHHFRKRYRSLLREEIAKTVENEANVDDEIRYLCATLSASPN
;
A
#
# COMPACT_ATOMS: atom_id res chain seq x y z
N VAL A 1 16.72 9.03 -10.91
CA VAL A 1 15.33 9.24 -11.37
C VAL A 1 14.51 7.96 -11.22
N ASP A 2 15.15 6.78 -11.31
CA ASP A 2 14.43 5.49 -11.30
C ASP A 2 13.81 5.05 -9.96
N SER A 3 14.32 5.52 -8.80
CA SER A 3 13.86 4.98 -7.52
C SER A 3 12.46 5.49 -7.09
N GLY A 4 12.11 6.73 -7.42
CA GLY A 4 10.83 7.33 -7.02
C GLY A 4 9.65 6.78 -7.82
N LEU A 5 9.83 6.61 -9.13
CA LEU A 5 8.82 6.04 -10.03
C LEU A 5 8.55 4.56 -9.73
N GLY A 6 9.62 3.80 -9.44
CA GLY A 6 9.49 2.40 -9.03
C GLY A 6 8.71 2.26 -7.72
N GLN A 7 8.98 3.12 -6.73
CA GLN A 7 8.23 3.15 -5.47
C GLN A 7 6.76 3.52 -5.69
N LEU A 8 6.47 4.49 -6.56
CA LEU A 8 5.11 4.87 -6.90
C LEU A 8 4.35 3.68 -7.52
N CYS A 9 4.94 2.98 -8.47
CA CYS A 9 4.35 1.78 -9.05
C CYS A 9 4.10 0.70 -7.98
N GLN A 10 5.05 0.45 -7.08
CA GLN A 10 4.90 -0.54 -6.02
C GLN A 10 3.73 -0.23 -5.08
N ILE A 11 3.57 1.05 -4.68
CA ILE A 11 2.51 1.46 -3.76
C ILE A 11 1.13 1.46 -4.44
N TYR A 12 1.05 1.91 -5.70
CA TYR A 12 -0.23 2.17 -6.34
C TYR A 12 -0.70 1.08 -7.31
N TRP A 13 0.14 0.11 -7.68
CA TRP A 13 -0.24 -0.96 -8.60
C TRP A 13 -1.48 -1.73 -8.12
N ARG A 14 -1.42 -2.27 -6.91
CA ARG A 14 -2.52 -3.04 -6.32
C ARG A 14 -3.81 -2.23 -6.19
N PRO A 15 -3.78 -1.03 -5.57
CA PRO A 15 -4.96 -0.18 -5.49
C PRO A 15 -5.62 0.07 -6.84
N ILE A 16 -4.83 0.38 -7.87
CA ILE A 16 -5.33 0.67 -9.21
C ILE A 16 -5.86 -0.58 -9.89
N PHE A 17 -5.14 -1.70 -9.83
CA PHE A 17 -5.60 -2.97 -10.36
C PHE A 17 -6.93 -3.38 -9.72
N THR A 18 -7.02 -3.36 -8.39
CA THR A 18 -8.24 -3.73 -7.66
C THR A 18 -9.40 -2.83 -8.05
N PHE A 19 -9.16 -1.53 -8.18
CA PHE A 19 -10.15 -0.57 -8.63
C PHE A 19 -10.67 -0.90 -10.04
N ILE A 20 -9.79 -1.18 -11.01
CA ILE A 20 -10.14 -1.52 -12.38
C ILE A 20 -10.90 -2.85 -12.42
N TYR A 21 -10.40 -3.87 -11.73
CA TYR A 21 -11.05 -5.18 -11.64
C TYR A 21 -12.48 -5.07 -11.10
N ARG A 22 -12.69 -4.26 -10.07
CA ARG A 22 -14.00 -4.02 -9.45
C ARG A 22 -14.95 -3.20 -10.33
N ARG A 23 -14.46 -2.58 -11.39
CA ARG A 23 -15.28 -1.95 -12.43
C ARG A 23 -15.83 -2.94 -13.47
N GLY A 24 -15.64 -4.24 -13.26
CA GLY A 24 -16.19 -5.31 -14.10
C GLY A 24 -15.27 -5.76 -15.25
N TYR A 25 -14.00 -5.37 -15.24
CA TYR A 25 -13.02 -5.90 -16.18
C TYR A 25 -12.56 -7.30 -15.74
N SER A 26 -12.23 -8.18 -16.69
CA SER A 26 -11.60 -9.46 -16.39
C SER A 26 -10.21 -9.24 -15.77
N ALA A 27 -9.68 -10.22 -15.02
CA ALA A 27 -8.36 -10.08 -14.42
C ALA A 27 -7.24 -9.79 -15.44
N PRO A 28 -7.19 -10.44 -16.62
CA PRO A 28 -6.24 -10.07 -17.67
C PRO A 28 -6.45 -8.64 -18.19
N ASP A 29 -7.71 -8.24 -18.51
CA ASP A 29 -7.99 -6.88 -18.98
C ASP A 29 -7.62 -5.83 -17.92
N ALA A 30 -7.90 -6.09 -16.64
CA ALA A 30 -7.54 -5.19 -15.54
C ALA A 30 -6.02 -5.04 -15.40
N GLN A 31 -5.27 -6.12 -15.62
CA GLN A 31 -3.81 -6.11 -15.61
C GLN A 31 -3.27 -5.25 -16.74
N ASP A 32 -3.75 -5.47 -17.97
CA ASP A 32 -3.32 -4.70 -19.15
C ASP A 32 -3.63 -3.21 -18.98
N LEU A 33 -4.87 -2.89 -18.57
CA LEU A 33 -5.27 -1.50 -18.31
C LEU A 33 -4.46 -0.84 -17.19
N THR A 34 -4.07 -1.60 -16.16
CA THR A 34 -3.21 -1.07 -15.11
C THR A 34 -1.82 -0.72 -15.65
N GLN A 35 -1.25 -1.57 -16.50
CA GLN A 35 0.04 -1.30 -17.15
C GLN A 35 -0.04 -0.10 -18.08
N ASP A 36 -1.05 -0.05 -18.94
CA ASP A 36 -1.28 1.07 -19.86
C ASP A 36 -1.46 2.39 -19.11
N PHE A 37 -2.18 2.35 -17.99
CA PHE A 37 -2.32 3.52 -17.13
C PHE A 37 -0.98 3.99 -16.57
N PHE A 38 -0.14 3.07 -16.05
CA PHE A 38 1.19 3.47 -15.55
C PHE A 38 2.11 3.95 -16.67
N LEU A 39 2.06 3.36 -17.86
CA LEU A 39 2.79 3.88 -19.02
C LEU A 39 2.36 5.31 -19.33
N MET A 40 1.05 5.59 -19.37
CA MET A 40 0.51 6.93 -19.56
C MET A 40 0.99 7.90 -18.46
N VAL A 41 1.03 7.48 -17.20
CA VAL A 41 1.53 8.30 -16.09
C VAL A 41 3.02 8.62 -16.24
N LEU A 42 3.81 7.64 -16.71
CA LEU A 42 5.26 7.76 -16.87
C LEU A 42 5.64 8.61 -18.10
N GLU A 43 4.93 8.44 -19.22
CA GLU A 43 5.15 9.15 -20.46
C GLU A 43 4.51 10.55 -20.46
N GLY A 44 3.43 10.71 -19.67
CA GLY A 44 2.68 11.94 -19.56
C GLY A 44 3.21 12.90 -18.51
N ASN A 45 2.74 14.14 -18.59
CA ASN A 45 3.06 15.19 -17.62
C ASN A 45 2.25 15.08 -16.31
N LEU A 46 1.58 13.94 -16.02
CA LEU A 46 0.70 13.83 -14.86
C LEU A 46 1.46 14.12 -13.57
N LEU A 47 2.69 13.59 -13.45
CA LEU A 47 3.55 13.83 -12.28
C LEU A 47 4.09 15.26 -12.21
N GLN A 48 4.29 15.90 -13.36
CA GLN A 48 4.72 17.32 -13.43
C GLN A 48 3.56 18.28 -13.20
N CYS A 49 2.34 17.86 -13.59
CA CYS A 49 1.11 18.63 -13.36
C CYS A 49 0.48 18.34 -11.99
N ALA A 50 1.04 17.40 -11.23
CA ALA A 50 0.65 17.14 -9.85
C ALA A 50 1.05 18.37 -9.01
N ASP A 51 0.14 19.35 -8.94
CA ASP A 51 0.27 20.49 -8.05
C ASP A 51 -0.17 20.01 -6.66
N PRO A 52 0.77 19.88 -5.73
CA PRO A 52 0.48 19.47 -4.38
C PRO A 52 -0.59 20.36 -3.72
N LYS A 53 -0.70 21.65 -4.10
CA LYS A 53 -1.72 22.60 -3.61
C LYS A 53 -3.14 22.23 -4.01
N ARG A 54 -3.32 21.35 -4.99
CA ARG A 54 -4.62 20.92 -5.49
C ARG A 54 -5.17 19.67 -4.84
N GLY A 55 -4.50 19.12 -3.81
CA GLY A 55 -5.01 17.99 -3.05
C GLY A 55 -4.06 16.80 -2.93
N ARG A 56 -4.59 15.69 -2.46
CA ARG A 56 -3.83 14.47 -2.18
C ARG A 56 -3.47 13.74 -3.46
N PHE A 57 -2.23 13.31 -3.59
CA PHE A 57 -1.74 12.60 -4.78
C PHE A 57 -2.55 11.33 -5.10
N ARG A 58 -2.98 10.56 -4.08
CA ARG A 58 -3.84 9.39 -4.29
C ARG A 58 -5.19 9.76 -4.93
N SER A 59 -5.77 10.91 -4.57
CA SER A 59 -7.02 11.38 -5.16
C SER A 59 -6.84 11.82 -6.61
N LEU A 60 -5.69 12.43 -6.93
CA LEU A 60 -5.30 12.74 -8.30
C LEU A 60 -5.19 11.46 -9.14
N LEU A 61 -4.49 10.44 -8.64
CA LEU A 61 -4.37 9.15 -9.34
C LEU A 61 -5.72 8.48 -9.54
N LEU A 62 -6.58 8.45 -8.51
CA LEU A 62 -7.92 7.88 -8.62
C LEU A 62 -8.77 8.60 -9.67
N THR A 63 -8.70 9.92 -9.73
CA THR A 63 -9.40 10.72 -10.76
C THR A 63 -8.82 10.42 -12.14
N SER A 64 -7.51 10.33 -12.25
CA SER A 64 -6.81 10.06 -13.52
C SER A 64 -7.13 8.67 -14.06
N VAL A 65 -7.18 7.64 -13.21
CA VAL A 65 -7.55 6.29 -13.66
C VAL A 65 -9.01 6.22 -14.09
N LYS A 66 -9.92 6.96 -13.43
CA LYS A 66 -11.33 7.08 -13.86
C LYS A 66 -11.44 7.66 -15.27
N ASN A 67 -10.74 8.76 -15.54
CA ASN A 67 -10.72 9.39 -16.86
C ASN A 67 -10.07 8.47 -17.90
N PHE A 68 -8.95 7.84 -17.57
CA PHE A 68 -8.29 6.85 -18.43
C PHE A 68 -9.24 5.71 -18.84
N LEU A 69 -10.02 5.16 -17.90
CA LEU A 69 -10.96 4.08 -18.20
C LEU A 69 -12.10 4.54 -19.12
N ILE A 70 -12.57 5.78 -19.01
CA ILE A 70 -13.56 6.36 -19.92
C ILE A 70 -12.97 6.41 -21.33
N ASP A 71 -11.74 6.91 -21.49
CA ASP A 71 -11.06 7.00 -22.78
C ASP A 71 -10.75 5.61 -23.36
N ALA A 72 -10.31 4.66 -22.53
CA ALA A 72 -10.04 3.28 -22.94
C ALA A 72 -11.32 2.59 -23.43
N ALA A 73 -12.46 2.76 -22.76
CA ALA A 73 -13.75 2.23 -23.18
C ALA A 73 -14.19 2.84 -24.50
N ALA A 74 -14.01 4.15 -24.70
CA ALA A 74 -14.31 4.83 -25.96
C ALA A 74 -13.42 4.32 -27.12
N LYS A 75 -12.14 4.05 -26.88
CA LYS A 75 -11.19 3.47 -27.84
C LYS A 75 -11.53 2.00 -28.17
N ARG A 76 -11.85 1.18 -27.14
CA ARG A 76 -12.22 -0.24 -27.31
C ARG A 76 -13.47 -0.41 -28.17
N ASN A 77 -14.42 0.49 -28.05
CA ASN A 77 -15.60 0.52 -28.91
C ASN A 77 -15.28 0.86 -30.38
N ARG A 78 -14.14 1.53 -30.64
CA ARG A 78 -13.67 1.83 -32.01
C ARG A 78 -12.73 0.77 -32.58
N HIS A 79 -12.02 0.02 -31.75
CA HIS A 79 -10.99 -0.95 -32.17
C HIS A 79 -11.20 -2.33 -31.53
N LYS A 80 -12.05 -3.15 -32.15
CA LYS A 80 -11.95 -4.61 -31.98
C LYS A 80 -10.87 -5.12 -32.93
N ARG A 81 -9.60 -5.17 -32.51
CA ARG A 81 -8.54 -6.09 -33.04
C ARG A 81 -7.15 -5.74 -32.49
N GLY A 82 -6.56 -6.71 -31.78
CA GLY A 82 -5.20 -7.24 -31.91
C GLY A 82 -4.00 -6.45 -31.43
N GLY A 83 -3.20 -7.07 -30.56
CA GLY A 83 -1.81 -6.73 -30.34
C GLY A 83 -1.33 -7.20 -28.97
N GLY A 84 -0.57 -8.33 -28.93
CA GLY A 84 0.01 -8.86 -27.70
C GLY A 84 1.36 -8.25 -27.39
N VAL A 85 1.60 -7.95 -26.12
CA VAL A 85 2.90 -7.61 -25.51
C VAL A 85 3.18 -8.59 -24.38
N GLN A 86 4.42 -9.10 -24.26
CA GLN A 86 4.83 -10.08 -23.26
C GLN A 86 4.94 -9.44 -21.87
N PHE A 87 4.45 -10.14 -20.82
CA PHE A 87 4.25 -9.64 -19.48
C PHE A 87 5.06 -10.38 -18.42
N VAL A 88 5.44 -9.65 -17.35
CA VAL A 88 5.94 -10.23 -16.10
C VAL A 88 4.75 -10.92 -15.41
N SER A 89 4.91 -12.20 -15.03
CA SER A 89 3.85 -13.01 -14.44
C SER A 89 3.28 -12.35 -13.17
N TRP A 90 2.00 -12.02 -13.20
CA TRP A 90 1.20 -11.54 -12.07
C TRP A 90 1.28 -12.47 -10.85
N GLU A 91 1.29 -13.79 -11.09
CA GLU A 91 1.36 -14.81 -10.05
C GLU A 91 2.63 -14.68 -9.21
N LYS A 92 3.78 -14.37 -9.86
CA LYS A 92 5.04 -14.16 -9.16
C LYS A 92 5.00 -12.90 -8.28
N TRP A 93 4.34 -11.84 -8.76
CA TRP A 93 4.23 -10.59 -8.01
C TRP A 93 3.22 -10.69 -6.85
N MET A 94 2.12 -11.44 -7.02
CA MET A 94 1.14 -11.72 -5.96
C MET A 94 1.67 -12.68 -4.89
N SER A 95 2.57 -13.60 -5.25
CA SER A 95 3.18 -14.53 -4.28
C SER A 95 4.17 -13.84 -3.33
N ASP A 96 4.78 -12.73 -3.76
CA ASP A 96 5.72 -11.95 -2.96
C ASP A 96 5.02 -10.95 -2.02
N ALA A 97 3.69 -10.82 -2.11
CA ALA A 97 2.91 -9.94 -1.25
C ALA A 97 2.62 -10.60 0.10
N PRO A 98 2.90 -9.92 1.24
CA PRO A 98 2.59 -10.46 2.56
C PRO A 98 1.11 -10.85 2.66
N ALA A 99 0.83 -12.09 3.07
CA ALA A 99 -0.51 -12.66 3.20
C ALA A 99 -1.41 -11.92 4.23
N GLN A 100 -0.83 -11.01 5.00
CA GLN A 100 -1.49 -10.33 6.12
C GLN A 100 -2.48 -9.23 5.70
N LEU A 101 -2.51 -8.84 4.43
CA LEU A 101 -3.40 -7.78 3.91
C LEU A 101 -4.26 -8.27 2.74
N SER A 102 -4.47 -9.57 2.60
CA SER A 102 -5.43 -10.15 1.68
C SER A 102 -6.83 -9.88 2.19
N LEU A 103 -7.53 -8.94 1.59
CA LEU A 103 -8.98 -8.78 1.86
C LEU A 103 -9.70 -10.08 1.46
N PRO A 104 -10.57 -10.63 2.33
CA PRO A 104 -11.37 -11.80 1.98
C PRO A 104 -12.19 -11.52 0.71
N MET A 105 -12.30 -12.51 -0.18
CA MET A 105 -13.06 -12.39 -1.45
C MET A 105 -14.49 -11.84 -1.23
N ALA A 106 -15.17 -12.30 -0.16
CA ALA A 106 -16.51 -11.82 0.20
C ALA A 106 -16.55 -10.32 0.56
N ALA A 107 -15.50 -9.80 1.23
CA ALA A 107 -15.38 -8.38 1.52
C ALA A 107 -15.09 -7.55 0.26
N LEU A 108 -14.40 -8.15 -0.71
CA LEU A 108 -14.18 -7.53 -2.02
C LEU A 108 -15.49 -7.30 -2.77
N GLU A 109 -16.46 -8.21 -2.68
CA GLU A 109 -17.71 -8.15 -3.44
C GLU A 109 -18.69 -7.09 -2.93
N SER A 110 -18.68 -6.78 -1.65
CA SER A 110 -19.62 -5.83 -1.01
C SER A 110 -19.08 -4.40 -0.90
N THR A 111 -17.77 -4.19 -1.06
CA THR A 111 -17.13 -2.89 -0.84
C THR A 111 -17.07 -2.06 -2.13
N PRO A 112 -17.40 -0.75 -2.11
CA PRO A 112 -17.25 0.13 -3.27
C PRO A 112 -15.83 0.15 -3.82
N PRO A 113 -15.64 0.25 -5.17
CA PRO A 113 -14.30 0.26 -5.78
C PRO A 113 -13.36 1.34 -5.23
N GLU A 114 -13.90 2.51 -4.90
CA GLU A 114 -13.16 3.62 -4.31
C GLU A 114 -12.65 3.30 -2.90
N ALA A 115 -13.48 2.66 -2.09
CA ALA A 115 -13.09 2.25 -0.73
C ALA A 115 -12.02 1.15 -0.77
N LEU A 116 -12.10 0.22 -1.73
CA LEU A 116 -11.05 -0.78 -1.98
C LEU A 116 -9.75 -0.16 -2.45
N TYR A 117 -9.81 0.87 -3.29
CA TYR A 117 -8.64 1.63 -3.69
C TYR A 117 -7.95 2.27 -2.47
N ASP A 118 -8.72 2.92 -1.62
CA ASP A 118 -8.19 3.56 -0.40
C ASP A 118 -7.63 2.54 0.60
N ALA A 119 -8.32 1.41 0.80
CA ALA A 119 -7.84 0.32 1.65
C ALA A 119 -6.55 -0.30 1.10
N GLY A 120 -6.49 -0.55 -0.21
CA GLY A 120 -5.30 -1.06 -0.88
C GLY A 120 -4.10 -0.11 -0.77
N TRP A 121 -4.35 1.20 -0.89
CA TRP A 121 -3.31 2.22 -0.67
C TRP A 121 -2.82 2.23 0.78
N ALA A 122 -3.74 2.22 1.74
CA ALA A 122 -3.39 2.20 3.17
C ALA A 122 -2.55 0.96 3.52
N ALA A 123 -2.94 -0.19 2.98
CA ALA A 123 -2.20 -1.43 3.13
C ALA A 123 -0.78 -1.34 2.55
N ALA A 124 -0.63 -0.82 1.33
CA ALA A 124 0.67 -0.67 0.68
C ALA A 124 1.62 0.26 1.45
N ILE A 125 1.10 1.36 2.01
CA ILE A 125 1.88 2.27 2.87
C ILE A 125 2.34 1.55 4.15
N ALA A 126 1.45 0.79 4.79
CA ALA A 126 1.79 0.02 5.98
C ALA A 126 2.85 -1.06 5.70
N GLU A 127 2.72 -1.78 4.57
CA GLU A 127 3.70 -2.77 4.12
C GLU A 127 5.08 -2.15 3.86
N GLU A 128 5.14 -1.01 3.19
CA GLU A 128 6.39 -0.33 2.91
C GLU A 128 7.09 0.14 4.20
N ALA A 129 6.33 0.66 5.16
CA ALA A 129 6.86 1.03 6.47
C ALA A 129 7.40 -0.19 7.23
N LEU A 130 6.71 -1.35 7.16
CA LEU A 130 7.17 -2.61 7.74
C LEU A 130 8.45 -3.11 7.06
N ARG A 131 8.50 -3.06 5.74
CA ARG A 131 9.69 -3.44 4.95
C ARG A 131 10.90 -2.61 5.35
N ARG A 132 10.74 -1.30 5.48
CA ARG A 132 11.81 -0.40 5.94
C ARG A 132 12.26 -0.70 7.37
N LEU A 133 11.30 -0.93 8.27
CA LEU A 133 11.58 -1.29 9.66
C LEU A 133 12.39 -2.59 9.73
N ARG A 134 12.02 -3.58 8.93
CA ARG A 134 12.76 -4.84 8.81
C ARG A 134 14.21 -4.60 8.36
N MET A 135 14.40 -3.85 7.28
CA MET A 135 15.73 -3.54 6.75
C MET A 135 16.60 -2.79 7.79
N GLU A 136 16.02 -1.85 8.54
CA GLU A 136 16.73 -1.16 9.61
C GLU A 136 17.11 -2.09 10.75
N CYS A 137 16.26 -3.03 11.11
CA CYS A 137 16.56 -4.04 12.11
C CYS A 137 17.67 -4.99 11.65
N GLU A 138 17.62 -5.43 10.40
CA GLU A 138 18.64 -6.31 9.81
C GLU A 138 20.00 -5.61 9.74
N SER A 139 20.06 -4.37 9.29
CA SER A 139 21.29 -3.59 9.21
C SER A 139 21.96 -3.34 10.57
N LYS A 140 21.17 -3.35 11.64
CA LYS A 140 21.63 -3.20 13.03
C LYS A 140 21.86 -4.53 13.76
N GLY A 141 21.80 -5.66 13.05
CA GLY A 141 21.92 -7.00 13.65
C GLY A 141 20.77 -7.38 14.59
N ARG A 142 19.61 -6.71 14.45
CA ARG A 142 18.42 -6.90 15.31
C ARG A 142 17.29 -7.66 14.61
N ARG A 143 17.63 -8.53 13.64
CA ARG A 143 16.65 -9.32 12.89
C ARG A 143 15.67 -10.06 13.80
N ARG A 144 16.18 -10.72 14.87
CA ARG A 144 15.35 -11.44 15.82
C ARG A 144 14.33 -10.53 16.55
N VAL A 145 14.70 -9.29 16.85
CA VAL A 145 13.78 -8.30 17.44
C VAL A 145 12.62 -8.03 16.48
N TYR A 146 12.90 -7.86 15.20
CA TYR A 146 11.85 -7.69 14.18
C TYR A 146 10.94 -8.92 14.09
N GLU A 147 11.52 -10.12 13.97
CA GLU A 147 10.77 -11.37 13.82
C GLU A 147 9.81 -11.62 15.01
N VAL A 148 10.19 -11.24 16.21
CA VAL A 148 9.38 -11.43 17.42
C VAL A 148 8.36 -10.30 17.61
N LEU A 149 8.70 -9.06 17.31
CA LEU A 149 7.87 -7.90 17.69
C LEU A 149 6.93 -7.40 16.58
N HIS A 150 7.16 -7.73 15.29
CA HIS A 150 6.39 -7.14 14.20
C HIS A 150 4.89 -7.47 14.27
N SER A 151 4.50 -8.67 14.71
CA SER A 151 3.10 -9.08 14.89
C SER A 151 2.39 -8.37 16.05
N HIS A 152 3.17 -7.71 16.94
CA HIS A 152 2.65 -7.02 18.12
C HIS A 152 2.56 -5.49 17.95
N LEU A 153 2.77 -4.99 16.73
CA LEU A 153 2.75 -3.54 16.47
C LEU A 153 1.38 -2.91 16.70
N THR A 154 0.31 -3.62 16.35
CA THR A 154 -1.10 -3.13 16.39
C THR A 154 -1.88 -3.67 17.57
N LEU A 155 -1.38 -4.70 18.27
CA LEU A 155 -2.07 -5.29 19.40
C LEU A 155 -2.20 -4.31 20.57
N GLU A 156 -3.30 -4.39 21.32
CA GLU A 156 -3.47 -3.67 22.56
C GLU A 156 -2.53 -4.22 23.64
N ARG A 157 -2.25 -3.43 24.68
CA ARG A 157 -1.33 -3.84 25.75
C ARG A 157 -1.86 -5.04 26.55
N SER A 158 -3.18 -5.16 26.67
CA SER A 158 -3.88 -6.28 27.30
C SER A 158 -3.63 -7.61 26.62
N ASP A 159 -3.42 -7.59 25.30
CA ASP A 159 -3.36 -8.78 24.47
C ASP A 159 -1.92 -9.29 24.28
N ILE A 160 -0.95 -8.63 24.92
CA ILE A 160 0.46 -8.96 24.79
C ILE A 160 0.94 -9.77 25.98
N CYS A 161 1.33 -11.03 25.76
CA CYS A 161 2.02 -11.86 26.72
C CYS A 161 3.52 -11.46 26.78
N TYR A 162 3.89 -10.56 27.68
CA TYR A 162 5.27 -10.09 27.80
C TYR A 162 6.24 -11.19 28.25
N GLY A 163 5.75 -12.20 28.99
CA GLY A 163 6.54 -13.38 29.40
C GLY A 163 7.04 -14.15 28.18
N ASP A 164 6.17 -14.46 27.22
CA ASP A 164 6.53 -15.19 26.00
C ASP A 164 7.55 -14.41 25.17
N LEU A 165 7.34 -13.09 25.04
CA LEU A 165 8.29 -12.23 24.35
C LEU A 165 9.66 -12.14 25.06
N SER A 166 9.65 -12.16 26.41
CA SER A 166 10.86 -12.20 27.24
C SER A 166 11.66 -13.48 26.95
N HIS A 167 11.00 -14.62 26.94
CA HIS A 167 11.61 -15.90 26.58
C HIS A 167 12.13 -15.92 25.13
N ALA A 168 11.34 -15.43 24.19
CA ALA A 168 11.69 -15.42 22.76
C ALA A 168 12.91 -14.52 22.48
N LEU A 169 13.04 -13.38 23.19
CA LEU A 169 14.14 -12.43 23.01
C LEU A 169 15.33 -12.67 23.95
N GLY A 170 15.16 -13.47 25.01
CA GLY A 170 16.19 -13.70 26.02
C GLY A 170 16.52 -12.47 26.87
N VAL A 171 15.54 -11.57 27.10
CA VAL A 171 15.70 -10.35 27.87
C VAL A 171 14.57 -10.18 28.90
N PRO A 172 14.77 -9.49 30.02
CA PRO A 172 13.74 -9.28 31.04
C PRO A 172 12.50 -8.54 30.49
N GLU A 173 11.32 -8.82 31.03
CA GLU A 173 10.05 -8.17 30.59
C GLU A 173 10.11 -6.62 30.58
N PRO A 174 10.71 -5.91 31.56
CA PRO A 174 10.82 -4.46 31.46
C PRO A 174 11.58 -3.99 30.22
N SER A 175 12.60 -4.75 29.80
CA SER A 175 13.37 -4.49 28.57
C SER A 175 12.50 -4.75 27.33
N VAL A 176 11.66 -5.81 27.33
CA VAL A 176 10.70 -6.08 26.24
C VAL A 176 9.71 -4.92 26.08
N LYS A 177 9.15 -4.41 27.20
CA LYS A 177 8.23 -3.26 27.16
C LYS A 177 8.88 -2.04 26.54
N SER A 178 10.13 -1.75 26.92
CA SER A 178 10.90 -0.65 26.32
C SER A 178 11.20 -0.88 24.85
N LEU A 179 11.65 -2.08 24.48
CA LEU A 179 11.92 -2.46 23.08
C LEU A 179 10.68 -2.30 22.21
N LEU A 180 9.54 -2.84 22.65
CA LEU A 180 8.27 -2.74 21.90
C LEU A 180 7.80 -1.29 21.78
N HIS A 181 7.97 -0.47 22.84
CA HIS A 181 7.65 0.95 22.77
C HIS A 181 8.49 1.66 21.70
N HIS A 182 9.82 1.47 21.69
CA HIS A 182 10.69 2.06 20.69
C HIS A 182 10.43 1.53 19.28
N PHE A 183 10.13 0.24 19.15
CA PHE A 183 9.79 -0.41 17.91
C PHE A 183 8.50 0.18 17.29
N ARG A 184 7.45 0.34 18.10
CA ARG A 184 6.20 1.00 17.71
C ARG A 184 6.41 2.47 17.34
N LYS A 185 7.23 3.19 18.12
CA LYS A 185 7.58 4.58 17.84
C LYS A 185 8.28 4.70 16.48
N ARG A 186 9.24 3.80 16.19
CA ARG A 186 9.94 3.82 14.90
C ARG A 186 9.03 3.47 13.75
N TYR A 187 8.17 2.47 13.89
CA TYR A 187 7.16 2.12 12.88
C TYR A 187 6.25 3.31 12.54
N ARG A 188 5.74 4.01 13.57
CA ARG A 188 4.92 5.22 13.35
C ARG A 188 5.70 6.32 12.63
N SER A 189 6.97 6.50 12.94
CA SER A 189 7.83 7.45 12.23
C SER A 189 7.97 7.08 10.75
N LEU A 190 8.18 5.80 10.45
CA LEU A 190 8.27 5.31 9.07
C LEU A 190 6.96 5.47 8.30
N LEU A 191 5.81 5.17 8.93
CA LEU A 191 4.50 5.46 8.35
C LEU A 191 4.34 6.95 7.99
N ARG A 192 4.71 7.85 8.92
CA ARG A 192 4.68 9.29 8.66
C ARG A 192 5.56 9.69 7.50
N GLU A 193 6.77 9.12 7.42
CA GLU A 193 7.72 9.39 6.34
C GLU A 193 7.15 8.92 4.98
N GLU A 194 6.49 7.76 4.92
CA GLU A 194 5.87 7.27 3.67
C GLU A 194 4.67 8.14 3.25
N ILE A 195 3.81 8.50 4.20
CA ILE A 195 2.66 9.37 3.93
C ILE A 195 3.12 10.77 3.51
N ALA A 196 4.18 11.31 4.13
CA ALA A 196 4.71 12.62 3.80
C ALA A 196 5.16 12.73 2.33
N LYS A 197 5.55 11.62 1.70
CA LYS A 197 5.87 11.57 0.26
C LYS A 197 4.64 11.76 -0.64
N THR A 198 3.45 11.59 -0.11
CA THR A 198 2.17 11.60 -0.86
C THR A 198 1.34 12.85 -0.62
N VAL A 199 1.78 13.72 0.30
CA VAL A 199 1.11 14.98 0.67
C VAL A 199 2.08 16.14 0.57
N GLU A 200 1.56 17.32 0.29
CA GLU A 200 2.38 18.52 0.11
C GLU A 200 2.89 19.11 1.42
N ASN A 201 2.03 19.11 2.43
CA ASN A 201 2.27 19.81 3.69
C ASN A 201 2.31 18.84 4.86
N GLU A 202 3.31 19.00 5.71
CA GLU A 202 3.46 18.22 6.94
C GLU A 202 2.20 18.28 7.83
N ALA A 203 1.46 19.38 7.79
CA ALA A 203 0.17 19.52 8.49
C ALA A 203 -0.90 18.52 7.99
N ASN A 204 -0.83 18.10 6.72
CA ASN A 204 -1.77 17.15 6.13
C ASN A 204 -1.43 15.68 6.46
N VAL A 205 -0.22 15.41 6.95
CA VAL A 205 0.23 14.05 7.29
C VAL A 205 -0.63 13.45 8.40
N ASP A 206 -0.97 14.21 9.43
CA ASP A 206 -1.77 13.72 10.55
C ASP A 206 -3.22 13.42 10.14
N ASP A 207 -3.78 14.21 9.23
CA ASP A 207 -5.11 13.96 8.67
C ASP A 207 -5.11 12.70 7.81
N GLU A 208 -4.04 12.49 7.04
CA GLU A 208 -3.90 11.31 6.20
C GLU A 208 -3.66 10.05 7.03
N ILE A 209 -2.91 10.14 8.13
CA ILE A 209 -2.75 9.03 9.09
C ILE A 209 -4.09 8.67 9.73
N ARG A 210 -4.88 9.66 10.16
CA ARG A 210 -6.22 9.42 10.71
C ARG A 210 -7.13 8.73 9.69
N TYR A 211 -7.07 9.18 8.45
CA TYR A 211 -7.81 8.56 7.36
C TYR A 211 -7.37 7.11 7.12
N LEU A 212 -6.06 6.85 7.06
CA LEU A 212 -5.47 5.52 6.91
C LEU A 212 -5.93 4.58 8.02
N CYS A 213 -5.85 5.04 9.28
CA CYS A 213 -6.30 4.25 10.43
C CYS A 213 -7.80 3.93 10.34
N ALA A 214 -8.63 4.92 10.01
CA ALA A 214 -10.07 4.72 9.85
C ALA A 214 -10.39 3.73 8.72
N THR A 215 -9.69 3.82 7.59
CA THR A 215 -9.87 2.93 6.44
C THR A 215 -9.50 1.48 6.79
N LEU A 216 -8.38 1.26 7.49
CA LEU A 216 -7.95 -0.08 7.91
C LEU A 216 -8.86 -0.66 9.01
N SER A 217 -9.42 0.19 9.89
CA SER A 217 -10.36 -0.25 10.94
C SER A 217 -11.75 -0.55 10.40
N ALA A 218 -12.15 0.06 9.30
CA ALA A 218 -13.44 -0.16 8.65
C ALA A 218 -13.46 -1.42 7.76
N SER A 219 -12.30 -2.01 7.48
CA SER A 219 -12.22 -3.28 6.75
C SER A 219 -12.76 -4.38 7.67
N PRO A 220 -13.83 -5.10 7.30
CA PRO A 220 -14.36 -6.17 8.12
C PRO A 220 -13.32 -7.28 8.29
N ASN A 221 -13.08 -7.69 9.54
CA ASN A 221 -12.32 -8.89 9.90
C ASN A 221 -12.93 -10.14 9.28
#